data_dea4a5a310601292c125eed41cc0f68e
#
_entry.id   dea4a5a310601292c125eed41cc0f68e
#
_cell.length_a   1.000
_cell.length_b   1.000
_cell.length_c   1.000
_cell.angle_alpha   90.00
_cell.angle_beta   90.00
_cell.angle_gamma   90.00
#
_symmetry.space_group_name_H-M   'P 1'
#
loop_
_entity.id
_entity.type
_entity.pdbx_description
1 polymer ?
#
loop_
_entity_poly.entity_id
_entity_poly.type
_entity_poly.pdbx_seq_one_letter_code
_entity_poly.pdbx_strand_id
1 'polypeptide(L)'
;MQHFFYILSILLLPLAAVAQSNDGDDDADDFNDTIQPSAVSWRVMMDAETSIGDINMYNFGVAGGVNFAGDHLYYGAGFYGLYAFREEETHDEEVPTGKETGKTMTVTVYDKYGVDKMYLNIGMVLRYTVLPQKKLSPLLQFKIAKALNERGTSFKSANLGISYKMRDSGHSLSLTIGVSRFDYNVSQKSNVKFDYNTLTVIGVGFKF
;
A
#
# COMPACT_ATOMS: atom_id res chain seq x y z
N MET A 1 10.53 -7.34 12.91
CA MET A 1 11.36 -6.17 12.51
C MET A 1 12.59 -6.56 11.70
N GLN A 2 13.35 -7.61 12.03
CA GLN A 2 14.56 -8.03 11.29
C GLN A 2 14.30 -8.33 9.80
N HIS A 3 13.19 -8.98 9.43
CA HIS A 3 12.89 -9.30 8.03
C HIS A 3 12.57 -8.09 7.17
N PHE A 4 12.09 -6.99 7.75
CA PHE A 4 11.84 -5.74 7.03
C PHE A 4 13.14 -5.07 6.55
N PHE A 5 14.21 -5.13 7.37
CA PHE A 5 15.52 -4.60 7.00
C PHE A 5 16.18 -5.42 5.89
N TYR A 6 15.98 -6.74 5.85
CA TYR A 6 16.50 -7.59 4.77
C TYR A 6 15.84 -7.27 3.42
N ILE A 7 14.52 -7.07 3.40
CA ILE A 7 13.80 -6.69 2.16
C ILE A 7 14.24 -5.31 1.69
N LEU A 8 14.41 -4.36 2.60
CA LEU A 8 14.89 -3.02 2.29
C LEU A 8 16.33 -3.04 1.76
N SER A 9 17.20 -3.89 2.32
CA SER A 9 18.59 -4.06 1.87
C SER A 9 18.67 -4.64 0.45
N ILE A 10 17.83 -5.63 0.12
CA ILE A 10 17.77 -6.23 -1.22
C ILE A 10 17.25 -5.21 -2.25
N LEU A 11 16.34 -4.32 -1.87
CA LEU A 11 15.82 -3.25 -2.73
C LEU A 11 16.84 -2.12 -2.95
N LEU A 12 17.78 -1.91 -2.02
CA LEU A 12 18.82 -0.89 -2.12
C LEU A 12 20.09 -1.38 -2.85
N LEU A 13 20.32 -2.69 -2.96
CA LEU A 13 21.47 -3.28 -3.66
C LEU A 13 21.61 -2.82 -5.12
N PRO A 14 20.55 -2.76 -5.96
CA PRO A 14 20.68 -2.26 -7.31
C PRO A 14 20.99 -0.75 -7.39
N LEU A 15 20.62 0.03 -6.37
CA LEU A 15 20.97 1.45 -6.29
C LEU A 15 22.48 1.67 -6.07
N ALA A 16 23.12 0.83 -5.28
CA ALA A 16 24.56 0.86 -5.06
C ALA A 16 25.35 0.41 -6.31
N ALA A 17 24.84 -0.59 -7.05
CA ALA A 17 25.46 -1.08 -8.28
C ALA A 17 25.41 -0.04 -9.43
N VAL A 18 24.35 0.75 -9.52
CA VAL A 18 24.23 1.85 -10.51
C VAL A 18 25.17 3.02 -10.15
N ALA A 19 25.47 3.23 -8.87
CA ALA A 19 26.40 4.28 -8.44
C ALA A 19 27.89 3.92 -8.65
N GLN A 20 28.23 2.63 -8.77
CA GLN A 20 29.60 2.16 -8.93
C GLN A 20 30.03 1.87 -10.37
N SER A 21 29.12 1.89 -11.34
CA SER A 21 29.46 1.58 -12.74
C SER A 21 30.05 2.76 -13.55
N ASN A 22 30.50 3.82 -12.88
CA ASN A 22 31.02 5.01 -13.54
C ASN A 22 32.53 5.21 -13.40
N ASP A 23 33.30 4.16 -13.05
CA ASP A 23 34.75 4.22 -13.07
C ASP A 23 35.32 3.25 -14.11
N GLY A 24 35.80 3.82 -15.24
CA GLY A 24 36.85 3.23 -16.11
C GLY A 24 36.38 2.69 -17.44
N ASP A 25 36.51 3.40 -18.51
CA ASP A 25 37.60 3.30 -19.49
C ASP A 25 37.41 4.29 -20.64
N ASP A 26 38.51 4.96 -20.96
CA ASP A 26 38.68 5.85 -22.07
C ASP A 26 38.50 5.15 -23.41
N ASP A 27 37.47 5.54 -24.18
CA ASP A 27 37.57 5.62 -25.62
C ASP A 27 36.67 6.76 -26.11
N ALA A 28 37.34 7.72 -26.68
CA ALA A 28 36.81 8.94 -27.26
C ALA A 28 35.94 8.63 -28.47
N ASP A 29 34.62 8.85 -28.30
CA ASP A 29 33.77 9.31 -29.40
C ASP A 29 32.57 10.06 -28.80
N ASP A 30 32.64 11.34 -28.90
CA ASP A 30 31.67 12.42 -29.04
C ASP A 30 30.17 12.07 -28.74
N PHE A 31 29.87 11.65 -27.51
CA PHE A 31 28.54 11.73 -26.92
C PHE A 31 28.61 12.61 -25.68
N ASN A 32 28.43 13.90 -25.92
CA ASN A 32 28.28 14.91 -24.89
C ASN A 32 26.90 14.75 -24.19
N ASP A 33 26.57 13.55 -23.75
CA ASP A 33 25.52 13.29 -22.79
C ASP A 33 26.11 13.58 -21.41
N THR A 34 26.16 14.85 -21.06
CA THR A 34 26.26 15.27 -19.69
C THR A 34 25.09 14.60 -18.98
N ILE A 35 25.35 13.50 -18.24
CA ILE A 35 24.44 12.93 -17.25
C ILE A 35 24.21 14.03 -16.23
N GLN A 36 23.22 14.87 -16.48
CA GLN A 36 22.76 15.80 -15.46
C GLN A 36 22.32 14.96 -14.28
N PRO A 37 22.82 15.24 -13.06
CA PRO A 37 22.33 14.56 -11.89
C PRO A 37 20.82 14.68 -11.90
N SER A 38 20.12 13.55 -11.85
CA SER A 38 18.68 13.45 -12.04
C SER A 38 17.98 14.46 -11.13
N ALA A 39 17.49 15.53 -11.73
CA ALA A 39 16.83 16.59 -11.00
C ALA A 39 15.64 15.97 -10.25
N VAL A 40 15.61 16.19 -8.94
CA VAL A 40 14.45 15.84 -8.11
C VAL A 40 13.24 16.54 -8.70
N SER A 41 12.24 15.79 -9.12
CA SER A 41 11.02 16.34 -9.72
C SER A 41 9.81 16.10 -8.82
N TRP A 42 9.03 17.15 -8.60
CA TRP A 42 7.76 17.04 -7.91
C TRP A 42 6.73 16.38 -8.80
N ARG A 43 5.95 15.47 -8.21
CA ARG A 43 4.89 14.73 -8.89
C ARG A 43 3.69 14.57 -7.98
N VAL A 44 2.52 14.49 -8.61
CA VAL A 44 1.29 14.11 -7.95
C VAL A 44 0.88 12.72 -8.42
N MET A 45 0.43 11.88 -7.53
CA MET A 45 -0.08 10.55 -7.82
C MET A 45 -1.52 10.45 -7.32
N MET A 46 -2.40 9.99 -8.18
CA MET A 46 -3.76 9.58 -7.84
C MET A 46 -3.84 8.08 -8.00
N ASP A 47 -4.49 7.40 -7.07
CA ASP A 47 -4.70 5.96 -7.17
C ASP A 47 -6.06 5.54 -6.61
N ALA A 48 -6.57 4.46 -7.16
CA ALA A 48 -7.77 3.79 -6.68
C ALA A 48 -7.48 2.29 -6.54
N GLU A 49 -7.91 1.69 -5.46
CA GLU A 49 -7.77 0.26 -5.18
C GLU A 49 -9.09 -0.32 -4.71
N THR A 50 -9.34 -1.57 -5.07
CA THR A 50 -10.44 -2.36 -4.53
C THR A 50 -9.93 -3.70 -4.02
N SER A 51 -10.54 -4.22 -2.95
CA SER A 51 -10.23 -5.54 -2.43
C SER A 51 -11.04 -6.64 -3.12
N ILE A 52 -10.46 -7.84 -3.08
CA ILE A 52 -11.13 -9.10 -3.41
C ILE A 52 -11.05 -9.97 -2.15
N GLY A 53 -12.20 -10.34 -1.58
CA GLY A 53 -12.25 -11.15 -0.36
C GLY A 53 -13.44 -10.81 0.52
N ASP A 54 -13.37 -11.19 1.81
CA ASP A 54 -14.45 -11.07 2.79
C ASP A 54 -14.85 -9.62 3.12
N ILE A 55 -13.94 -8.66 2.94
CA ILE A 55 -14.24 -7.24 3.10
C ILE A 55 -14.20 -6.58 1.73
N ASN A 56 -15.31 -5.97 1.33
CA ASN A 56 -15.35 -5.08 0.18
C ASN A 56 -14.73 -3.75 0.59
N MET A 57 -13.59 -3.43 0.02
CA MET A 57 -12.86 -2.21 0.31
C MET A 57 -12.63 -1.41 -0.98
N TYR A 58 -12.91 -0.13 -0.91
CA TYR A 58 -12.64 0.83 -1.98
C TYR A 58 -11.77 1.94 -1.41
N ASN A 59 -10.59 2.08 -1.94
CA ASN A 59 -9.61 3.09 -1.51
C ASN A 59 -9.29 4.01 -2.69
N PHE A 60 -9.41 5.32 -2.48
CA PHE A 60 -9.03 6.35 -3.42
C PHE A 60 -8.07 7.31 -2.74
N GLY A 61 -6.94 7.62 -3.39
CA GLY A 61 -5.90 8.45 -2.83
C GLY A 61 -5.35 9.50 -3.77
N VAL A 62 -4.87 10.60 -3.16
CA VAL A 62 -4.07 11.64 -3.82
C VAL A 62 -2.85 11.90 -2.97
N ALA A 63 -1.67 11.75 -3.55
CA ALA A 63 -0.38 11.97 -2.89
C ALA A 63 0.50 12.93 -3.70
N GLY A 64 1.02 13.96 -3.03
CA GLY A 64 2.11 14.79 -3.54
C GLY A 64 3.45 14.24 -3.09
N GLY A 65 4.45 14.27 -3.98
CA GLY A 65 5.75 13.70 -3.65
C GLY A 65 6.83 14.03 -4.64
N VAL A 66 7.95 13.36 -4.50
CA VAL A 66 9.14 13.57 -5.29
C VAL A 66 9.58 12.29 -6.00
N ASN A 67 9.96 12.43 -7.26
CA ASN A 67 10.75 11.43 -7.97
C ASN A 67 12.23 11.73 -7.80
N PHE A 68 13.02 10.68 -7.65
CA PHE A 68 14.47 10.73 -7.57
C PHE A 68 15.10 9.47 -8.16
N ALA A 69 16.43 9.38 -8.19
CA ALA A 69 17.17 8.28 -8.81
C ALA A 69 16.73 8.01 -10.25
N GLY A 70 16.68 9.04 -11.13
CA GLY A 70 16.32 8.89 -12.54
C GLY A 70 14.88 8.42 -12.77
N ASP A 71 13.93 8.86 -11.93
CA ASP A 71 12.52 8.47 -11.94
C ASP A 71 12.25 7.02 -11.48
N HIS A 72 13.26 6.30 -10.99
CA HIS A 72 13.07 4.96 -10.44
C HIS A 72 12.25 4.98 -9.16
N LEU A 73 12.45 5.97 -8.32
CA LEU A 73 11.86 6.04 -7.00
C LEU A 73 10.93 7.26 -6.88
N TYR A 74 9.69 7.01 -6.45
CA TYR A 74 8.75 8.03 -6.02
C TYR A 74 8.44 7.84 -4.54
N TYR A 75 8.55 8.91 -3.77
CA TYR A 75 8.11 8.98 -2.40
C TYR A 75 7.11 10.13 -2.23
N GLY A 76 5.93 9.82 -1.72
CA GLY A 76 4.86 10.80 -1.55
C GLY A 76 4.09 10.63 -0.27
N ALA A 77 3.44 11.71 0.14
CA ALA A 77 2.48 11.74 1.24
C ALA A 77 1.16 12.33 0.75
N GLY A 78 0.05 11.88 1.33
CA GLY A 78 -1.25 12.31 0.85
C GLY A 78 -2.42 11.86 1.69
N PHE A 79 -3.60 12.09 1.12
CA PHE A 79 -4.89 11.74 1.71
C PHE A 79 -5.51 10.60 0.93
N TYR A 80 -6.18 9.70 1.69
CA TYR A 80 -6.84 8.52 1.16
C TYR A 80 -8.23 8.40 1.78
N GLY A 81 -9.26 8.31 0.92
CA GLY A 81 -10.60 7.92 1.33
C GLY A 81 -10.75 6.42 1.18
N LEU A 82 -11.06 5.72 2.25
CA LEU A 82 -11.26 4.28 2.26
C LEU A 82 -12.67 3.97 2.77
N TYR A 83 -13.48 3.35 1.91
CA TYR A 83 -14.75 2.77 2.31
C TYR A 83 -14.59 1.27 2.47
N ALA A 84 -15.03 0.73 3.61
CA ALA A 84 -14.98 -0.69 3.90
C ALA A 84 -16.39 -1.19 4.28
N PHE A 85 -16.78 -2.32 3.68
CA PHE A 85 -18.05 -2.99 3.96
C PHE A 85 -17.85 -4.49 4.15
N ARG A 86 -18.39 -5.01 5.26
CA ARG A 86 -18.55 -6.44 5.54
C ARG A 86 -19.78 -6.63 6.43
N GLU A 87 -20.60 -7.61 6.12
CA GLU A 87 -21.68 -8.05 6.98
C GLU A 87 -21.13 -8.74 8.25
N GLU A 88 -21.86 -8.59 9.33
CA GLU A 88 -21.56 -9.25 10.59
C GLU A 88 -22.07 -10.68 10.56
N GLU A 89 -21.22 -11.63 11.00
CA GLU A 89 -21.61 -13.02 11.17
C GLU A 89 -21.49 -13.38 12.65
N THR A 90 -22.57 -13.89 13.23
CA THR A 90 -22.63 -14.31 14.63
C THR A 90 -23.32 -15.65 14.76
N HIS A 91 -22.94 -16.42 15.77
CA HIS A 91 -23.68 -17.60 16.20
C HIS A 91 -23.85 -17.59 17.72
N ASP A 92 -24.88 -18.31 18.20
CA ASP A 92 -25.12 -18.44 19.61
C ASP A 92 -24.50 -19.74 20.15
N GLU A 93 -23.68 -19.62 21.19
CA GLU A 93 -23.03 -20.73 21.88
C GLU A 93 -23.58 -20.87 23.31
N GLU A 94 -23.90 -22.09 23.70
CA GLU A 94 -24.27 -22.38 25.09
C GLU A 94 -23.03 -22.63 25.95
N VAL A 95 -22.78 -21.74 26.88
CA VAL A 95 -21.62 -21.81 27.79
C VAL A 95 -22.11 -22.20 29.21
N PRO A 96 -21.47 -23.17 29.88
CA PRO A 96 -21.82 -23.53 31.26
C PRO A 96 -21.62 -22.34 32.18
N THR A 97 -22.65 -22.01 33.01
CA THR A 97 -22.52 -21.03 34.07
C THR A 97 -21.77 -21.66 35.26
N GLY A 98 -20.50 -21.35 35.34
CA GLY A 98 -19.40 -21.97 36.12
C GLY A 98 -19.58 -22.29 37.62
N LYS A 99 -20.77 -22.35 38.20
CA LYS A 99 -20.98 -22.69 39.62
C LYS A 99 -22.14 -23.64 39.90
N GLU A 100 -23.04 -23.90 38.98
CA GLU A 100 -24.14 -24.84 39.18
C GLU A 100 -24.19 -25.85 38.05
N THR A 101 -24.10 -27.15 38.38
CA THR A 101 -24.15 -28.25 37.40
C THR A 101 -25.49 -28.22 36.65
N GLY A 102 -25.47 -27.97 35.34
CA GLY A 102 -26.63 -28.08 34.47
C GLY A 102 -27.30 -26.76 34.06
N LYS A 103 -26.77 -25.61 34.45
CA LYS A 103 -27.23 -24.31 33.90
C LYS A 103 -26.29 -23.82 32.81
N THR A 104 -26.84 -23.57 31.63
CA THR A 104 -26.14 -22.95 30.49
C THR A 104 -26.63 -21.52 30.31
N MET A 105 -25.76 -20.67 29.75
CA MET A 105 -26.07 -19.32 29.33
C MET A 105 -25.77 -19.23 27.85
N THR A 106 -26.70 -18.70 27.07
CA THR A 106 -26.47 -18.41 25.65
C THR A 106 -25.61 -17.15 25.52
N VAL A 107 -24.50 -17.28 24.82
CA VAL A 107 -23.57 -16.16 24.50
C VAL A 107 -23.50 -16.02 22.99
N THR A 108 -23.72 -14.81 22.49
CA THR A 108 -23.52 -14.51 21.09
C THR A 108 -22.02 -14.36 20.80
N VAL A 109 -21.50 -15.22 19.94
CA VAL A 109 -20.10 -15.23 19.48
C VAL A 109 -20.03 -14.60 18.10
N TYR A 110 -19.06 -13.70 17.90
CA TYR A 110 -18.82 -13.06 16.63
C TYR A 110 -17.83 -13.88 15.81
N ASP A 111 -18.27 -14.47 14.71
CA ASP A 111 -17.42 -15.14 13.74
C ASP A 111 -16.72 -14.13 12.84
N LYS A 112 -17.46 -13.07 12.47
CA LYS A 112 -16.91 -11.93 11.72
C LYS A 112 -17.51 -10.61 12.23
N TYR A 113 -16.65 -9.63 12.48
CA TYR A 113 -17.09 -8.29 12.85
C TYR A 113 -17.53 -7.50 11.61
N GLY A 114 -18.77 -7.03 11.61
CA GLY A 114 -19.28 -6.16 10.54
C GLY A 114 -18.57 -4.81 10.50
N VAL A 115 -18.40 -4.28 9.31
CA VAL A 115 -17.94 -2.92 9.06
C VAL A 115 -18.76 -2.32 7.92
N ASP A 116 -19.23 -1.08 8.09
CA ASP A 116 -19.85 -0.27 7.06
C ASP A 116 -19.47 1.18 7.34
N LYS A 117 -18.32 1.60 6.85
CA LYS A 117 -17.78 2.90 7.23
C LYS A 117 -16.79 3.47 6.21
N MET A 118 -16.80 4.79 6.14
CA MET A 118 -15.79 5.55 5.42
C MET A 118 -14.72 6.08 6.37
N TYR A 119 -13.47 5.87 6.00
CA TYR A 119 -12.29 6.33 6.71
C TYR A 119 -11.56 7.38 5.88
N LEU A 120 -11.29 8.51 6.49
CA LEU A 120 -10.38 9.51 5.94
C LEU A 120 -8.99 9.25 6.51
N ASN A 121 -8.04 8.97 5.65
CA ASN A 121 -6.70 8.57 6.05
C ASN A 121 -5.67 9.59 5.57
N ILE A 122 -4.61 9.73 6.36
CA ILE A 122 -3.35 10.34 5.93
C ILE A 122 -2.29 9.25 5.83
N GLY A 123 -1.45 9.31 4.80
CA GLY A 123 -0.48 8.25 4.61
C GLY A 123 0.66 8.60 3.67
N MET A 124 1.51 7.62 3.47
CA MET A 124 2.69 7.70 2.62
C MET A 124 2.67 6.58 1.59
N VAL A 125 3.25 6.86 0.43
CA VAL A 125 3.45 5.91 -0.66
C VAL A 125 4.90 5.93 -1.09
N LEU A 126 5.46 4.74 -1.28
CA LEU A 126 6.74 4.50 -1.89
C LEU A 126 6.52 3.65 -3.14
N ARG A 127 6.96 4.13 -4.31
CA ARG A 127 6.89 3.39 -5.57
C ARG A 127 8.28 3.27 -6.18
N TYR A 128 8.64 2.06 -6.56
CA TYR A 128 9.83 1.76 -7.33
C TYR A 128 9.43 1.28 -8.73
N THR A 129 9.96 1.95 -9.77
CA THR A 129 9.75 1.63 -11.19
C THR A 129 11.05 1.09 -11.74
N VAL A 130 11.07 -0.14 -12.26
CA VAL A 130 12.30 -0.84 -12.63
C VAL A 130 12.98 -0.21 -13.84
N LEU A 131 12.19 0.16 -14.87
CA LEU A 131 12.69 0.71 -16.14
C LEU A 131 11.91 1.98 -16.51
N PRO A 132 12.10 3.11 -15.78
CA PRO A 132 11.24 4.30 -15.91
C PRO A 132 11.33 4.95 -17.30
N GLN A 133 12.40 4.67 -18.06
CA GLN A 133 12.57 5.19 -19.42
C GLN A 133 11.82 4.35 -20.48
N LYS A 134 11.42 3.13 -20.15
CA LYS A 134 10.66 2.27 -21.06
C LYS A 134 9.17 2.61 -21.02
N LYS A 135 8.49 2.40 -22.16
CA LYS A 135 7.04 2.62 -22.28
C LYS A 135 6.23 1.77 -21.32
N LEU A 136 6.65 0.52 -21.12
CA LEU A 136 6.11 -0.40 -20.12
C LEU A 136 7.21 -0.77 -19.14
N SER A 137 6.92 -0.66 -17.85
CA SER A 137 7.88 -0.95 -16.79
C SER A 137 7.23 -1.66 -15.62
N PRO A 138 7.83 -2.72 -15.08
CA PRO A 138 7.43 -3.30 -13.81
C PRO A 138 7.55 -2.27 -12.69
N LEU A 139 6.63 -2.34 -11.73
CA LEU A 139 6.66 -1.48 -10.55
C LEU A 139 6.37 -2.27 -9.28
N LEU A 140 6.89 -1.75 -8.18
CA LEU A 140 6.59 -2.17 -6.82
C LEU A 140 6.08 -0.94 -6.05
N GLN A 141 4.97 -1.09 -5.32
CA GLN A 141 4.38 0.02 -4.57
C GLN A 141 4.03 -0.42 -3.15
N PHE A 142 4.42 0.40 -2.19
CA PHE A 142 4.07 0.24 -0.78
C PHE A 142 3.28 1.46 -0.33
N LYS A 143 2.21 1.23 0.43
CA LYS A 143 1.43 2.29 1.08
C LYS A 143 1.24 1.99 2.56
N ILE A 144 1.25 3.05 3.35
CA ILE A 144 0.88 3.01 4.76
C ILE A 144 0.01 4.23 5.01
N ALA A 145 -1.20 4.01 5.51
CA ALA A 145 -2.12 5.08 5.84
C ALA A 145 -2.80 4.82 7.18
N LYS A 146 -3.14 5.90 7.88
CA LYS A 146 -3.78 5.87 9.18
C LYS A 146 -5.02 6.74 9.16
N ALA A 147 -6.12 6.25 9.71
CA ALA A 147 -7.36 7.00 9.77
C ALA A 147 -7.25 8.20 10.73
N LEU A 148 -7.77 9.33 10.24
CA LEU A 148 -7.91 10.56 11.02
C LEU A 148 -9.22 10.59 11.82
N ASN A 149 -10.27 10.02 11.25
CA ASN A 149 -11.61 10.00 11.84
C ASN A 149 -11.90 8.77 12.72
N GLU A 150 -10.91 7.84 12.84
CA GLU A 150 -11.05 6.69 13.73
C GLU A 150 -9.70 6.26 14.31
N ARG A 151 -9.61 6.29 15.63
CA ARG A 151 -8.36 6.00 16.33
C ARG A 151 -8.01 4.52 16.24
N GLY A 152 -6.78 4.25 15.80
CA GLY A 152 -6.21 2.90 15.72
C GLY A 152 -6.47 2.18 14.39
N THR A 153 -7.36 2.69 13.53
CA THR A 153 -7.59 2.15 12.20
C THR A 153 -6.44 2.50 11.27
N SER A 154 -5.96 1.50 10.55
CA SER A 154 -4.85 1.66 9.60
C SER A 154 -4.97 0.75 8.39
N PHE A 155 -4.38 1.20 7.28
CA PHE A 155 -4.29 0.48 6.02
C PHE A 155 -2.84 0.43 5.56
N LYS A 156 -2.39 -0.75 5.13
CA LYS A 156 -1.05 -0.98 4.59
C LYS A 156 -1.17 -1.86 3.36
N SER A 157 -0.51 -1.53 2.27
CA SER A 157 -0.49 -2.39 1.09
C SER A 157 0.91 -2.56 0.51
N ALA A 158 1.11 -3.71 -0.14
CA ALA A 158 2.28 -4.05 -0.92
C ALA A 158 1.81 -4.61 -2.27
N ASN A 159 2.07 -3.88 -3.35
CA ASN A 159 1.54 -4.15 -4.66
C ASN A 159 2.65 -4.28 -5.68
N LEU A 160 2.52 -5.26 -6.57
CA LEU A 160 3.29 -5.40 -7.81
C LEU A 160 2.43 -4.91 -8.96
N GLY A 161 3.05 -4.42 -10.04
CA GLY A 161 2.27 -3.97 -11.17
C GLY A 161 3.10 -3.58 -12.38
N ILE A 162 2.42 -2.94 -13.31
CA ILE A 162 3.00 -2.43 -14.55
C ILE A 162 2.67 -0.94 -14.65
N SER A 163 3.67 -0.14 -14.96
CA SER A 163 3.54 1.28 -15.28
C SER A 163 3.64 1.47 -16.80
N TYR A 164 2.70 2.19 -17.36
CA TYR A 164 2.70 2.61 -18.76
C TYR A 164 3.02 4.11 -18.84
N LYS A 165 4.16 4.46 -19.42
CA LYS A 165 4.59 5.85 -19.62
C LYS A 165 3.81 6.47 -20.80
N MET A 166 3.13 7.58 -20.54
CA MET A 166 2.38 8.33 -21.55
C MET A 166 3.30 9.35 -22.22
N ARG A 167 3.84 9.02 -23.40
CA ARG A 167 4.76 9.87 -24.16
C ARG A 167 5.89 10.47 -23.28
N ASP A 168 6.51 11.55 -23.68
CA ASP A 168 7.62 12.17 -22.95
C ASP A 168 7.19 13.15 -21.85
N SER A 169 5.92 13.12 -21.47
CA SER A 169 5.33 14.05 -20.50
C SER A 169 5.67 13.77 -19.02
N GLY A 170 6.35 12.68 -18.73
CA GLY A 170 6.59 12.21 -17.35
C GLY A 170 5.33 11.63 -16.67
N HIS A 171 4.18 11.62 -17.35
CA HIS A 171 2.94 11.02 -16.86
C HIS A 171 2.95 9.52 -17.02
N SER A 172 2.36 8.80 -16.09
CA SER A 172 2.24 7.34 -16.19
C SER A 172 0.92 6.83 -15.62
N LEU A 173 0.35 5.86 -16.32
CA LEU A 173 -0.76 5.04 -15.85
C LEU A 173 -0.18 3.75 -15.26
N SER A 174 -0.75 3.22 -14.18
CA SER A 174 -0.31 1.96 -13.59
C SER A 174 -1.49 1.06 -13.26
N LEU A 175 -1.25 -0.24 -13.41
CA LEU A 175 -2.12 -1.30 -12.95
C LEU A 175 -1.34 -2.13 -11.92
N THR A 176 -1.94 -2.39 -10.77
CA THR A 176 -1.30 -3.09 -9.66
C THR A 176 -2.19 -4.19 -9.10
N ILE A 177 -1.57 -5.23 -8.58
CA ILE A 177 -2.19 -6.29 -7.78
C ILE A 177 -1.30 -6.56 -6.59
N GLY A 178 -1.88 -6.86 -5.44
CA GLY A 178 -1.08 -7.11 -4.26
C GLY A 178 -1.89 -7.54 -3.06
N VAL A 179 -1.29 -7.34 -1.91
CA VAL A 179 -1.90 -7.64 -0.61
C VAL A 179 -2.01 -6.38 0.21
N SER A 180 -3.10 -6.26 0.93
CA SER A 180 -3.27 -5.21 1.92
C SER A 180 -3.64 -5.78 3.27
N ARG A 181 -3.27 -5.08 4.32
CA ARG A 181 -3.73 -5.30 5.67
C ARG A 181 -4.57 -4.11 6.09
N PHE A 182 -5.80 -4.39 6.49
CA PHE A 182 -6.72 -3.42 7.02
C PHE A 182 -7.03 -3.77 8.48
N ASP A 183 -6.69 -2.86 9.39
CA ASP A 183 -6.89 -2.97 10.82
C ASP A 183 -7.95 -1.94 11.22
N TYR A 184 -9.11 -2.36 11.77
CA TYR A 184 -10.16 -1.46 12.21
C TYR A 184 -10.64 -1.76 13.63
N ASN A 185 -11.23 -0.74 14.26
CA ASN A 185 -11.61 -0.80 15.67
C ASN A 185 -12.97 -1.50 15.86
N VAL A 186 -13.00 -2.55 16.68
CA VAL A 186 -14.19 -3.33 17.03
C VAL A 186 -14.50 -3.30 18.54
N SER A 187 -13.86 -2.42 19.29
CA SER A 187 -13.93 -2.37 20.76
C SER A 187 -15.33 -2.12 21.33
N GLN A 188 -16.28 -1.66 20.51
CA GLN A 188 -17.68 -1.47 20.92
C GLN A 188 -18.47 -2.79 20.93
N LYS A 189 -18.01 -3.82 20.22
CA LYS A 189 -18.71 -5.09 20.00
C LYS A 189 -18.09 -6.27 20.75
N SER A 190 -16.83 -6.15 21.17
CA SER A 190 -16.12 -7.24 21.85
C SER A 190 -15.00 -6.73 22.76
N ASN A 191 -14.43 -7.65 23.56
CA ASN A 191 -13.21 -7.39 24.35
C ASN A 191 -11.94 -7.25 23.47
N VAL A 192 -12.03 -7.57 22.18
CA VAL A 192 -10.98 -7.36 21.18
C VAL A 192 -11.01 -5.90 20.74
N LYS A 193 -9.86 -5.25 20.70
CA LYS A 193 -9.78 -3.83 20.31
C LYS A 193 -9.81 -3.62 18.80
N PHE A 194 -9.20 -4.55 18.04
CA PHE A 194 -9.03 -4.42 16.59
C PHE A 194 -9.28 -5.77 15.92
N ASP A 195 -9.91 -5.71 14.76
CA ASP A 195 -9.96 -6.80 13.80
C ASP A 195 -8.91 -6.58 12.70
N TYR A 196 -8.18 -7.65 12.36
CA TYR A 196 -7.04 -7.62 11.45
C TYR A 196 -7.36 -8.45 10.21
N ASN A 197 -7.44 -7.80 9.07
CA ASN A 197 -7.82 -8.45 7.82
C ASN A 197 -6.71 -8.30 6.78
N THR A 198 -6.36 -9.43 6.15
CA THR A 198 -5.45 -9.46 5.00
C THR A 198 -6.28 -9.69 3.74
N LEU A 199 -6.18 -8.79 2.79
CA LEU A 199 -7.01 -8.72 1.60
C LEU A 199 -6.13 -8.75 0.36
N THR A 200 -6.60 -9.39 -0.71
CA THR A 200 -6.04 -9.18 -2.04
C THR A 200 -6.61 -7.89 -2.62
N VAL A 201 -5.77 -7.06 -3.20
CA VAL A 201 -6.19 -5.77 -3.80
C VAL A 201 -5.76 -5.66 -5.24
N ILE A 202 -6.61 -5.02 -6.04
CA ILE A 202 -6.30 -4.59 -7.40
C ILE A 202 -6.41 -3.08 -7.43
N GLY A 203 -5.46 -2.42 -8.09
CA GLY A 203 -5.43 -0.97 -8.15
C GLY A 203 -5.06 -0.41 -9.51
N VAL A 204 -5.53 0.80 -9.76
CA VAL A 204 -5.11 1.65 -10.87
C VAL A 204 -4.53 2.94 -10.31
N GLY A 205 -3.51 3.48 -10.97
CA GLY A 205 -2.89 4.71 -10.52
C GLY A 205 -2.47 5.58 -11.69
N PHE A 206 -2.49 6.88 -11.47
CA PHE A 206 -2.05 7.89 -12.42
C PHE A 206 -1.04 8.81 -11.71
N LYS A 207 0.13 9.01 -12.33
CA LYS A 207 1.18 9.92 -11.85
C LYS A 207 1.45 10.99 -12.90
N PHE A 208 1.44 12.25 -12.50
CA PHE A 208 1.66 13.43 -13.35
C PHE A 208 2.52 14.50 -12.66
#